data_84894b9960c2f14a1cdc3213f1ae0d26
#
_entry.id   84894b9960c2f14a1cdc3213f1ae0d26
#
_cell.length_a   1.000
_cell.length_b   1.000
_cell.length_c   1.000
_cell.angle_alpha   90.00
_cell.angle_beta   90.00
_cell.angle_gamma   90.00
#
_symmetry.space_group_name_H-M   'P 1'
#
loop_
_entity.id
_entity.type
_entity.pdbx_description
1 polymer ?
#
loop_
_entity_poly.entity_id
_entity_poly.type
_entity_poly.pdbx_seq_one_letter_code
_entity_poly.pdbx_strand_id
1 'polypeptide(L)'
;PAKFRKNYADIAQVFAFADEFLHQQGADQARQQLQKARKWYARMWAEQARKAANQPEISRLTAALCPDFSLDEDANLPEIFWFDQPMTPWWDGTERIKRAILGLDGIDCPVISLDVFDTLILRPFRTPIDLFHTLEGKWQRAARRNMTSFAQVRTEAESCARAWLPETQADVTMWNIYSAMMQNLGVSDDCVGQMTYNEREAEVHFCRPRKTGVELFNLAKAAGKRVVLTSDMYLDADTIRRMLEKCGVRGWDGFFLSNEQNALKWNGALYRKMTAQLGVKPEDVLHIGDNAKIDVEAAKKAGLRAMLLPRPADVFMDADCTQMANLGRGCLAGFTTADAMQPLALRCAQGMAANRFFDDGYAPATADSAFAAYPSRLGYYAVGTHLLALAKWLLCRCRADSVKRLVFLARDGALQLLF
;
A
#
# COMPACT_ATOMS: atom_id res chain seq x y z
N PRO A 1 5.71 -27.08 29.23
CA PRO A 1 6.55 -28.08 28.58
C PRO A 1 5.79 -28.91 27.53
N ALA A 2 4.57 -29.46 27.84
CA ALA A 2 3.80 -30.28 26.89
C ALA A 2 3.33 -29.55 25.63
N LYS A 3 2.94 -28.30 25.77
CA LYS A 3 2.48 -27.46 24.65
C LYS A 3 3.64 -27.12 23.67
N PHE A 4 4.84 -27.04 24.20
CA PHE A 4 6.07 -26.78 23.44
C PHE A 4 6.43 -27.99 22.56
N ARG A 5 6.38 -29.21 23.12
CA ARG A 5 6.69 -30.46 22.41
C ARG A 5 5.80 -30.71 21.18
N LYS A 6 4.52 -30.40 21.29
CA LYS A 6 3.55 -30.56 20.19
C LYS A 6 3.92 -29.70 18.99
N ASN A 7 4.30 -28.45 19.20
CA ASN A 7 4.62 -27.52 18.10
C ASN A 7 5.83 -27.94 17.27
N TYR A 8 6.89 -28.50 17.89
CA TYR A 8 8.08 -28.95 17.15
C TYR A 8 7.79 -30.20 16.29
N ALA A 9 7.02 -31.14 16.82
CA ALA A 9 6.64 -32.34 16.08
C ALA A 9 5.72 -31.98 14.89
N ASP A 10 4.78 -31.08 15.11
CA ASP A 10 3.85 -30.60 14.07
C ASP A 10 4.62 -29.89 12.93
N ILE A 11 5.61 -29.06 13.26
CA ILE A 11 6.46 -28.37 12.27
C ILE A 11 7.26 -29.40 11.44
N ALA A 12 7.87 -30.39 12.05
CA ALA A 12 8.61 -31.42 11.34
C ALA A 12 7.72 -32.22 10.37
N GLN A 13 6.49 -32.54 10.78
CA GLN A 13 5.51 -33.19 9.91
C GLN A 13 5.09 -32.32 8.71
N VAL A 14 4.88 -31.02 8.93
CA VAL A 14 4.54 -30.06 7.86
C VAL A 14 5.66 -30.01 6.82
N PHE A 15 6.92 -29.95 7.25
CA PHE A 15 8.07 -29.98 6.34
C PHE A 15 8.18 -31.29 5.54
N ALA A 16 7.95 -32.43 6.18
CA ALA A 16 7.97 -33.73 5.51
C ALA A 16 6.86 -33.82 4.45
N PHE A 17 5.64 -33.44 4.80
CA PHE A 17 4.51 -33.40 3.88
C PHE A 17 4.76 -32.45 2.68
N ALA A 18 5.29 -31.25 2.95
CA ALA A 18 5.57 -30.27 1.90
C ALA A 18 6.68 -30.77 0.95
N ASP A 19 7.72 -31.43 1.48
CA ASP A 19 8.80 -31.99 0.65
C ASP A 19 8.30 -33.09 -0.31
N GLU A 20 7.48 -33.99 0.21
CA GLU A 20 6.86 -35.04 -0.57
C GLU A 20 5.91 -34.50 -1.64
N PHE A 21 5.06 -33.53 -1.27
CA PHE A 21 4.17 -32.86 -2.22
C PHE A 21 4.93 -32.17 -3.36
N LEU A 22 5.96 -31.37 -3.03
CA LEU A 22 6.76 -30.67 -4.03
C LEU A 22 7.54 -31.64 -4.92
N HIS A 23 7.99 -32.79 -4.37
CA HIS A 23 8.62 -33.84 -5.14
C HIS A 23 7.67 -34.45 -6.17
N GLN A 24 6.44 -34.77 -5.77
CA GLN A 24 5.39 -35.30 -6.67
C GLN A 24 5.00 -34.31 -7.78
N GLN A 25 5.11 -33.01 -7.53
CA GLN A 25 4.83 -31.97 -8.50
C GLN A 25 6.02 -31.61 -9.41
N GLY A 26 7.20 -32.22 -9.22
CA GLY A 26 8.42 -31.90 -9.96
C GLY A 26 8.93 -30.47 -9.74
N ALA A 27 8.58 -29.87 -8.59
CA ALA A 27 8.89 -28.47 -8.27
C ALA A 27 10.26 -28.34 -7.58
N ASP A 28 11.34 -28.65 -8.30
CA ASP A 28 12.70 -28.74 -7.73
C ASP A 28 13.20 -27.44 -7.11
N GLN A 29 12.90 -26.30 -7.71
CA GLN A 29 13.32 -25.00 -7.16
C GLN A 29 12.61 -24.69 -5.82
N ALA A 30 11.32 -24.95 -5.72
CA ALA A 30 10.58 -24.78 -4.48
C ALA A 30 11.04 -25.76 -3.41
N ARG A 31 11.40 -26.99 -3.82
CA ARG A 31 11.96 -27.99 -2.93
C ARG A 31 13.32 -27.59 -2.36
N GLN A 32 14.20 -26.99 -3.16
CA GLN A 32 15.45 -26.43 -2.68
C GLN A 32 15.23 -25.33 -1.62
N GLN A 33 14.27 -24.45 -1.82
CA GLN A 33 13.92 -23.43 -0.80
C GLN A 33 13.38 -24.07 0.47
N LEU A 34 12.55 -25.11 0.34
CA LEU A 34 12.05 -25.86 1.50
C LEU A 34 13.19 -26.50 2.31
N GLN A 35 14.18 -27.09 1.66
CA GLN A 35 15.35 -27.67 2.32
C GLN A 35 16.16 -26.62 3.06
N LYS A 36 16.29 -25.48 2.46
CA LYS A 36 16.93 -24.36 3.12
C LYS A 36 16.18 -23.94 4.38
N ALA A 37 14.87 -23.78 4.33
CA ALA A 37 14.04 -23.45 5.48
C ALA A 37 14.15 -24.49 6.60
N ARG A 38 14.21 -25.78 6.25
CA ARG A 38 14.45 -26.88 7.22
C ARG A 38 15.76 -26.69 8.00
N LYS A 39 16.86 -26.42 7.31
CA LYS A 39 18.16 -26.17 7.93
C LYS A 39 18.14 -24.98 8.88
N TRP A 40 17.47 -23.90 8.49
CA TRP A 40 17.32 -22.74 9.36
C TRP A 40 16.53 -23.06 10.64
N TYR A 41 15.39 -23.76 10.53
CA TYR A 41 14.65 -24.19 11.72
C TYR A 41 15.46 -25.12 12.59
N ALA A 42 16.20 -26.04 11.99
CA ALA A 42 17.10 -26.95 12.73
C ALA A 42 18.17 -26.18 13.52
N ARG A 43 18.79 -25.16 12.91
CA ARG A 43 19.76 -24.27 13.59
C ARG A 43 19.13 -23.52 14.75
N MET A 44 17.97 -22.89 14.52
CA MET A 44 17.26 -22.17 15.58
C MET A 44 16.91 -23.07 16.76
N TRP A 45 16.47 -24.30 16.49
CA TRP A 45 16.19 -25.27 17.56
C TRP A 45 17.43 -25.72 18.27
N ALA A 46 18.53 -25.97 17.57
CA ALA A 46 19.79 -26.33 18.16
C ALA A 46 20.37 -25.23 19.07
N GLU A 47 20.25 -23.96 18.65
CA GLU A 47 20.64 -22.82 19.48
C GLU A 47 19.73 -22.67 20.72
N GLN A 48 18.43 -22.91 20.58
CA GLN A 48 17.52 -22.96 21.74
C GLN A 48 17.83 -24.13 22.67
N ALA A 49 18.20 -25.29 22.13
CA ALA A 49 18.62 -26.44 22.94
C ALA A 49 19.81 -26.15 23.83
N ARG A 50 20.79 -25.38 23.34
CA ARG A 50 21.97 -24.96 24.13
C ARG A 50 21.58 -24.11 25.35
N LYS A 51 20.45 -23.41 25.30
CA LYS A 51 19.97 -22.52 26.36
C LYS A 51 18.91 -23.16 27.27
N ALA A 52 18.41 -24.34 26.91
CA ALA A 52 17.24 -24.92 27.57
C ALA A 52 17.65 -26.09 28.52
N ALA A 53 16.85 -26.25 29.57
CA ALA A 53 17.01 -27.37 30.50
C ALA A 53 16.66 -28.75 29.89
N ASN A 54 16.10 -28.81 28.67
CA ASN A 54 15.64 -30.02 28.00
C ASN A 54 16.37 -30.28 26.67
N GLN A 55 17.68 -30.13 26.69
CA GLN A 55 18.57 -30.26 25.55
C GLN A 55 18.44 -31.58 24.73
N PRO A 56 18.28 -32.77 25.34
CA PRO A 56 18.21 -34.03 24.58
C PRO A 56 16.97 -34.14 23.70
N GLU A 57 15.83 -33.65 24.16
CA GLU A 57 14.58 -33.71 23.42
C GLU A 57 14.59 -32.77 22.19
N ILE A 58 15.11 -31.56 22.39
CA ILE A 58 15.20 -30.57 21.29
C ILE A 58 16.20 -31.05 20.25
N SER A 59 17.33 -31.61 20.66
CA SER A 59 18.35 -32.21 19.77
C SER A 59 17.77 -33.37 18.94
N ARG A 60 16.94 -34.22 19.54
CA ARG A 60 16.24 -35.29 18.84
C ARG A 60 15.24 -34.75 17.80
N LEU A 61 14.50 -33.71 18.14
CA LEU A 61 13.54 -33.07 17.22
C LEU A 61 14.25 -32.33 16.09
N THR A 62 15.41 -31.73 16.38
CA THR A 62 16.27 -31.10 15.35
C THR A 62 16.78 -32.14 14.35
N ALA A 63 17.26 -33.28 14.81
CA ALA A 63 17.69 -34.38 13.97
C ALA A 63 16.53 -34.99 13.15
N ALA A 64 15.31 -35.02 13.71
CA ALA A 64 14.13 -35.49 13.00
C ALA A 64 13.67 -34.49 11.92
N LEU A 65 13.86 -33.19 12.15
CA LEU A 65 13.55 -32.15 11.18
C LEU A 65 14.55 -32.14 10.00
N CYS A 66 15.85 -32.24 10.31
CA CYS A 66 16.92 -32.16 9.31
C CYS A 66 18.03 -33.14 9.71
N PRO A 67 18.00 -34.41 9.23
CA PRO A 67 18.93 -35.46 9.60
C PRO A 67 20.39 -35.15 9.24
N ASP A 68 20.60 -34.38 8.19
CA ASP A 68 21.88 -33.95 7.64
C ASP A 68 22.40 -32.63 8.23
N PHE A 69 21.72 -32.10 9.27
CA PHE A 69 22.15 -30.86 9.93
C PHE A 69 23.31 -31.11 10.91
N SER A 70 24.42 -30.39 10.70
CA SER A 70 25.55 -30.33 11.61
C SER A 70 25.78 -28.89 12.08
N LEU A 71 25.82 -28.70 13.40
CA LEU A 71 26.06 -27.37 14.01
C LEU A 71 27.42 -26.78 13.65
N ASP A 72 28.43 -27.64 13.43
CA ASP A 72 29.79 -27.23 13.14
C ASP A 72 30.01 -26.97 11.64
N GLU A 73 29.39 -27.76 10.78
CA GLU A 73 29.48 -27.62 9.33
C GLU A 73 28.52 -26.52 8.80
N ASP A 74 27.36 -26.42 9.42
CA ASP A 74 26.34 -25.40 9.07
C ASP A 74 26.48 -24.10 9.90
N ALA A 75 27.58 -23.95 10.69
CA ALA A 75 27.83 -22.73 11.47
C ALA A 75 28.00 -21.48 10.59
N ASN A 76 28.46 -21.67 9.36
CA ASN A 76 28.60 -20.64 8.32
C ASN A 76 27.42 -20.60 7.33
N LEU A 77 26.29 -21.24 7.62
CA LEU A 77 25.08 -20.91 6.88
C LEU A 77 24.89 -19.40 7.04
N PRO A 78 24.91 -18.64 5.95
CA PRO A 78 24.77 -17.20 6.06
C PRO A 78 23.51 -16.94 6.84
N GLU A 79 23.53 -15.92 7.71
CA GLU A 79 22.33 -15.38 8.38
C GLU A 79 21.23 -14.98 7.38
N ILE A 80 21.50 -15.16 6.13
CA ILE A 80 20.81 -14.76 4.92
C ILE A 80 19.92 -15.91 4.45
N PHE A 81 18.97 -16.29 5.31
CA PHE A 81 17.99 -17.18 4.73
C PHE A 81 16.74 -16.47 4.20
N TRP A 82 16.59 -15.19 4.52
CA TRP A 82 15.40 -14.46 4.17
C TRP A 82 15.67 -13.25 3.24
N PHE A 83 16.94 -12.90 2.98
CA PHE A 83 17.23 -11.61 2.35
C PHE A 83 18.57 -11.64 1.60
N ASP A 84 18.53 -11.81 0.30
CA ASP A 84 19.64 -11.50 -0.63
C ASP A 84 19.85 -9.97 -0.83
N GLN A 85 19.21 -9.17 0.00
CA GLN A 85 19.43 -7.73 0.08
C GLN A 85 19.96 -7.44 1.49
N PRO A 86 20.93 -6.51 1.66
CA PRO A 86 21.30 -6.06 2.98
C PRO A 86 20.05 -5.47 3.62
N MET A 87 19.44 -6.23 4.53
CA MET A 87 18.42 -5.69 5.38
C MET A 87 19.05 -4.57 6.19
N THR A 88 18.73 -3.34 5.86
CA THR A 88 18.50 -2.41 6.96
C THR A 88 17.45 -3.07 7.83
N PRO A 89 17.76 -3.35 9.11
CA PRO A 89 16.82 -4.03 9.98
C PRO A 89 15.46 -3.38 9.81
N TRP A 90 14.43 -4.13 9.46
CA TRP A 90 13.07 -3.61 9.20
C TRP A 90 12.54 -2.79 10.38
N TRP A 91 12.99 -3.10 11.60
CA TRP A 91 12.73 -2.31 12.81
C TRP A 91 13.41 -0.94 12.81
N ASP A 92 14.34 -0.68 11.90
CA ASP A 92 15.02 0.61 11.80
C ASP A 92 14.27 1.60 10.86
N GLY A 93 13.39 1.10 9.98
CA GLY A 93 12.76 1.93 8.96
C GLY A 93 11.87 3.03 9.53
N THR A 94 10.69 2.70 10.06
CA THR A 94 9.76 3.65 10.67
C THR A 94 10.33 4.20 11.99
N GLU A 95 11.01 3.37 12.80
CA GLU A 95 11.68 3.83 14.02
C GLU A 95 12.81 4.83 13.72
N ARG A 96 13.56 4.66 12.65
CA ARG A 96 14.54 5.64 12.21
C ARG A 96 13.89 6.98 11.87
N ILE A 97 12.72 6.98 11.21
CA ILE A 97 11.97 8.22 10.94
C ILE A 97 11.53 8.87 12.28
N LYS A 98 11.01 8.10 13.22
CA LYS A 98 10.62 8.61 14.55
C LYS A 98 11.81 9.19 15.30
N ARG A 99 12.95 8.52 15.31
CA ARG A 99 14.20 9.02 15.92
C ARG A 99 14.66 10.32 15.28
N ALA A 100 14.59 10.42 13.94
CA ALA A 100 14.95 11.63 13.22
C ALA A 100 14.00 12.81 13.55
N ILE A 101 12.69 12.56 13.66
CA ILE A 101 11.71 13.57 14.13
C ILE A 101 12.05 14.07 15.52
N LEU A 102 12.45 13.17 16.42
CA LEU A 102 12.82 13.48 17.80
C LEU A 102 14.23 14.05 17.99
N GLY A 103 15.04 14.13 16.92
CA GLY A 103 16.43 14.58 17.00
C GLY A 103 17.39 13.60 17.70
N LEU A 104 16.98 12.34 17.89
CA LEU A 104 17.75 11.34 18.64
C LEU A 104 18.99 10.83 17.88
N ASP A 105 19.11 11.11 16.59
CA ASP A 105 20.25 10.75 15.74
C ASP A 105 21.31 11.89 15.69
N GLY A 106 21.24 12.83 16.65
CA GLY A 106 22.19 13.94 16.78
C GLY A 106 21.90 15.15 15.84
N ILE A 107 20.83 15.09 15.08
CA ILE A 107 20.40 16.16 14.17
C ILE A 107 18.95 16.50 14.48
N ASP A 108 18.76 17.70 15.03
CA ASP A 108 17.43 18.22 15.34
C ASP A 108 16.92 19.12 14.21
N CYS A 109 15.83 18.70 13.55
CA CYS A 109 15.14 19.51 12.56
C CYS A 109 13.93 20.18 13.21
N PRO A 110 13.90 21.52 13.32
CA PRO A 110 12.78 22.22 13.92
C PRO A 110 11.50 22.16 13.07
N VAL A 111 11.64 21.90 11.78
CA VAL A 111 10.52 21.79 10.84
C VAL A 111 10.42 20.38 10.27
N ILE A 112 9.24 19.80 10.37
CA ILE A 112 8.90 18.52 9.72
C ILE A 112 7.93 18.82 8.57
N SER A 113 8.33 18.48 7.35
CA SER A 113 7.50 18.57 6.15
C SER A 113 7.01 17.19 5.78
N LEU A 114 5.71 17.02 5.59
CA LEU A 114 5.10 15.74 5.20
C LEU A 114 4.42 15.89 3.84
N ASP A 115 4.62 14.92 2.97
CA ASP A 115 3.75 14.74 1.82
C ASP A 115 2.35 14.32 2.29
N VAL A 116 1.35 14.43 1.41
CA VAL A 116 -0.05 14.20 1.75
C VAL A 116 -0.52 12.82 1.26
N PHE A 117 -0.51 12.62 -0.06
CA PHE A 117 -1.04 11.41 -0.67
C PHE A 117 -0.07 10.24 -0.50
N ASP A 118 -0.63 9.08 -0.22
CA ASP A 118 0.13 7.86 0.08
C ASP A 118 1.11 7.99 1.27
N THR A 119 1.22 9.19 1.90
CA THR A 119 2.01 9.48 3.11
C THR A 119 1.14 9.68 4.35
N LEU A 120 0.13 10.56 4.31
CA LEU A 120 -0.81 10.81 5.41
C LEU A 120 -2.18 10.19 5.14
N ILE A 121 -2.60 10.20 3.88
CA ILE A 121 -3.88 9.67 3.43
C ILE A 121 -3.70 8.65 2.32
N LEU A 122 -4.52 7.61 2.35
CA LEU A 122 -4.54 6.52 1.39
C LEU A 122 -5.88 6.48 0.65
N ARG A 123 -5.88 5.91 -0.54
CA ARG A 123 -7.08 5.46 -1.24
C ARG A 123 -7.20 3.94 -1.15
N PRO A 124 -8.43 3.36 -1.11
CA PRO A 124 -8.61 1.91 -1.07
C PRO A 124 -8.47 1.29 -2.48
N PHE A 125 -7.58 1.83 -3.28
CA PHE A 125 -7.35 1.45 -4.66
C PHE A 125 -5.89 1.07 -4.86
N ARG A 126 -5.64 0.20 -5.82
CA ARG A 126 -4.26 -0.14 -6.22
C ARG A 126 -3.57 1.06 -6.88
N THR A 127 -4.31 1.80 -7.72
CA THR A 127 -3.81 3.00 -8.41
C THR A 127 -4.80 4.15 -8.27
N PRO A 128 -4.35 5.41 -8.31
CA PRO A 128 -5.26 6.58 -8.24
C PRO A 128 -6.34 6.59 -9.34
N ILE A 129 -6.03 6.09 -10.54
CA ILE A 129 -6.96 6.02 -11.68
C ILE A 129 -8.19 5.17 -11.38
N ASP A 130 -8.07 4.20 -10.46
CA ASP A 130 -9.17 3.33 -10.08
C ASP A 130 -10.35 4.11 -9.47
N LEU A 131 -10.10 5.27 -8.89
CA LEU A 131 -11.15 6.17 -8.42
C LEU A 131 -12.06 6.62 -9.57
N PHE A 132 -11.50 6.92 -10.74
CA PHE A 132 -12.29 7.38 -11.89
C PHE A 132 -13.25 6.30 -12.40
N HIS A 133 -12.86 5.02 -12.33
CA HIS A 133 -13.77 3.92 -12.66
C HIS A 133 -14.99 3.85 -11.74
N THR A 134 -14.92 4.34 -10.51
CA THR A 134 -16.08 4.40 -9.60
C THR A 134 -17.11 5.45 -10.04
N LEU A 135 -16.71 6.41 -10.88
CA LEU A 135 -17.53 7.49 -11.37
C LEU A 135 -18.20 7.21 -12.72
N GLU A 136 -17.92 6.04 -13.33
CA GLU A 136 -18.41 5.69 -14.66
C GLU A 136 -19.92 5.86 -14.83
N GLY A 137 -20.71 5.35 -13.88
CA GLY A 137 -22.18 5.48 -13.94
C GLY A 137 -22.67 6.93 -13.78
N LYS A 138 -21.92 7.80 -13.11
CA LYS A 138 -22.25 9.24 -13.03
C LYS A 138 -21.88 9.94 -14.32
N TRP A 139 -20.75 9.60 -14.92
CA TRP A 139 -20.30 10.10 -16.20
C TRP A 139 -21.30 9.81 -17.33
N GLN A 140 -21.74 8.56 -17.49
CA GLN A 140 -22.70 8.16 -18.52
C GLN A 140 -24.02 8.95 -18.40
N ARG A 141 -24.47 9.24 -17.19
CA ARG A 141 -25.66 10.06 -16.96
C ARG A 141 -25.45 11.54 -17.27
N ALA A 142 -24.32 12.11 -16.83
CA ALA A 142 -24.02 13.52 -17.04
C ALA A 142 -23.75 13.85 -18.50
N ALA A 143 -23.02 13.00 -19.21
CA ALA A 143 -22.69 13.17 -20.63
C ALA A 143 -23.89 12.92 -21.57
N ARG A 144 -24.97 12.30 -21.07
CA ARG A 144 -26.22 11.99 -21.85
C ARG A 144 -25.96 11.23 -23.16
N ARG A 145 -24.87 10.48 -23.24
CA ARG A 145 -24.42 9.70 -24.40
C ARG A 145 -23.76 8.41 -23.93
N ASN A 146 -23.72 7.44 -24.85
CA ASN A 146 -22.85 6.28 -24.65
C ASN A 146 -21.41 6.69 -25.00
N MET A 147 -20.72 7.26 -24.01
CA MET A 147 -19.40 7.84 -24.17
C MET A 147 -18.30 6.82 -23.78
N THR A 148 -17.09 7.11 -24.21
CA THR A 148 -15.88 6.42 -23.75
C THR A 148 -15.80 6.44 -22.22
N SER A 149 -15.10 5.46 -21.63
CA SER A 149 -14.90 5.34 -20.18
C SER A 149 -14.42 6.66 -19.56
N PHE A 150 -15.00 7.03 -18.43
CA PHE A 150 -14.60 8.24 -17.71
C PHE A 150 -13.12 8.20 -17.31
N ALA A 151 -12.63 7.04 -16.85
CA ALA A 151 -11.24 6.90 -16.48
C ALA A 151 -10.30 7.21 -17.66
N GLN A 152 -10.62 6.75 -18.86
CA GLN A 152 -9.84 7.04 -20.06
C GLN A 152 -9.89 8.52 -20.40
N VAL A 153 -11.08 9.07 -20.54
CA VAL A 153 -11.31 10.48 -20.90
C VAL A 153 -10.65 11.43 -19.90
N ARG A 154 -10.78 11.15 -18.61
CA ARG A 154 -10.22 11.95 -17.53
C ARG A 154 -8.68 11.94 -17.56
N THR A 155 -8.07 10.77 -17.82
CA THR A 155 -6.62 10.62 -17.95
C THR A 155 -6.08 11.34 -19.18
N GLU A 156 -6.76 11.22 -20.33
CA GLU A 156 -6.41 11.93 -21.55
C GLU A 156 -6.54 13.44 -21.36
N ALA A 157 -7.62 13.92 -20.72
CA ALA A 157 -7.81 15.32 -20.42
C ALA A 157 -6.70 15.90 -19.53
N GLU A 158 -6.24 15.16 -18.53
CA GLU A 158 -5.09 15.58 -17.70
C GLU A 158 -3.82 15.68 -18.52
N SER A 159 -3.56 14.71 -19.39
CA SER A 159 -2.39 14.72 -20.27
C SER A 159 -2.40 15.92 -21.22
N CYS A 160 -3.57 16.21 -21.80
CA CYS A 160 -3.76 17.40 -22.64
C CYS A 160 -3.57 18.69 -21.83
N ALA A 161 -4.18 18.79 -20.66
CA ALA A 161 -4.06 19.96 -19.79
C ALA A 161 -2.61 20.24 -19.43
N ARG A 162 -1.84 19.21 -19.11
CA ARG A 162 -0.38 19.33 -18.82
C ARG A 162 0.41 19.80 -20.07
N ALA A 163 0.06 19.28 -21.24
CA ALA A 163 0.71 19.69 -22.50
C ALA A 163 0.36 21.14 -22.92
N TRP A 164 -0.78 21.65 -22.49
CA TRP A 164 -1.27 22.99 -22.83
C TRP A 164 -0.97 24.03 -21.75
N LEU A 165 -0.27 23.64 -20.68
CA LEU A 165 0.09 24.59 -19.63
C LEU A 165 0.94 25.74 -20.23
N PRO A 166 0.60 27.00 -19.94
CA PRO A 166 1.46 28.11 -20.29
C PRO A 166 2.75 28.05 -19.45
N GLU A 167 3.85 28.58 -19.98
CA GLU A 167 5.15 28.62 -19.28
C GLU A 167 5.09 29.31 -17.91
N THR A 168 4.08 30.16 -17.71
CA THR A 168 3.85 30.89 -16.47
C THR A 168 3.17 30.04 -15.38
N GLN A 169 2.70 28.84 -15.72
CA GLN A 169 2.00 27.93 -14.80
C GLN A 169 2.77 26.62 -14.65
N ALA A 170 3.14 26.27 -13.42
CA ALA A 170 3.98 25.10 -13.15
C ALA A 170 3.19 23.79 -13.04
N ASP A 171 1.94 23.81 -12.57
CA ASP A 171 1.11 22.63 -12.40
C ASP A 171 -0.33 22.85 -12.84
N VAL A 172 -1.02 21.75 -13.20
CA VAL A 172 -2.44 21.77 -13.59
C VAL A 172 -3.34 21.91 -12.37
N THR A 173 -4.49 22.52 -12.59
CA THR A 173 -5.62 22.55 -11.66
C THR A 173 -6.76 21.66 -12.17
N MET A 174 -7.73 21.35 -11.34
CA MET A 174 -8.97 20.70 -11.80
C MET A 174 -9.63 21.45 -12.93
N TRP A 175 -9.61 22.79 -12.88
CA TRP A 175 -10.17 23.63 -13.95
C TRP A 175 -9.47 23.39 -15.29
N ASN A 176 -8.12 23.36 -15.33
CA ASN A 176 -7.38 23.06 -16.56
C ASN A 176 -7.77 21.69 -17.14
N ILE A 177 -7.87 20.68 -16.28
CA ILE A 177 -8.17 19.30 -16.70
C ILE A 177 -9.59 19.21 -17.27
N TYR A 178 -10.57 19.77 -16.59
CA TYR A 178 -11.95 19.71 -17.03
C TYR A 178 -12.26 20.64 -18.21
N SER A 179 -11.52 21.75 -18.34
CA SER A 179 -11.56 22.59 -19.55
C SER A 179 -11.01 21.84 -20.76
N ALA A 180 -9.91 21.09 -20.60
CA ALA A 180 -9.40 20.24 -21.66
C ALA A 180 -10.39 19.12 -22.05
N MET A 181 -11.07 18.52 -21.07
CA MET A 181 -12.12 17.54 -21.33
C MET A 181 -13.27 18.14 -22.14
N MET A 182 -13.74 19.35 -21.80
CA MET A 182 -14.79 20.07 -22.50
C MET A 182 -14.39 20.35 -23.96
N GLN A 183 -13.17 20.86 -24.18
CA GLN A 183 -12.64 21.16 -25.51
C GLN A 183 -12.52 19.90 -26.38
N ASN A 184 -12.03 18.80 -25.83
CA ASN A 184 -11.80 17.57 -26.60
C ASN A 184 -13.08 16.82 -26.94
N LEU A 185 -14.10 16.87 -26.08
CA LEU A 185 -15.30 16.04 -26.21
C LEU A 185 -16.57 16.84 -26.55
N GLY A 186 -16.53 18.16 -26.47
CA GLY A 186 -17.70 19.00 -26.68
C GLY A 186 -18.84 18.72 -25.69
N VAL A 187 -18.48 18.30 -24.44
CA VAL A 187 -19.47 18.15 -23.37
C VAL A 187 -19.86 19.52 -22.80
N SER A 188 -21.04 19.60 -22.23
CA SER A 188 -21.59 20.87 -21.71
C SER A 188 -20.90 21.28 -20.39
N ASP A 189 -20.97 22.57 -20.06
CA ASP A 189 -20.54 23.14 -18.79
C ASP A 189 -21.20 22.44 -17.59
N ASP A 190 -22.50 22.12 -17.69
CA ASP A 190 -23.23 21.36 -16.67
C ASP A 190 -22.61 19.98 -16.43
N CYS A 191 -22.24 19.28 -17.49
CA CYS A 191 -21.58 17.98 -17.39
C CYS A 191 -20.24 18.11 -16.68
N VAL A 192 -19.42 19.08 -17.09
CA VAL A 192 -18.10 19.38 -16.48
C VAL A 192 -18.26 19.75 -15.01
N GLY A 193 -19.22 20.64 -14.68
CA GLY A 193 -19.50 21.03 -13.30
C GLY A 193 -19.90 19.86 -12.41
N GLN A 194 -20.81 19.00 -12.91
CA GLN A 194 -21.23 17.79 -12.19
C GLN A 194 -20.08 16.81 -11.97
N MET A 195 -19.24 16.59 -12.97
CA MET A 195 -18.14 15.64 -12.86
C MET A 195 -17.02 16.16 -11.99
N THR A 196 -16.69 17.45 -12.03
CA THR A 196 -15.75 18.11 -11.12
C THR A 196 -16.20 17.94 -9.65
N TYR A 197 -17.46 18.21 -9.38
CA TYR A 197 -18.05 17.99 -8.06
C TYR A 197 -17.97 16.52 -7.64
N ASN A 198 -18.37 15.60 -8.54
CA ASN A 198 -18.37 14.17 -8.25
C ASN A 198 -16.97 13.61 -7.98
N GLU A 199 -15.92 14.09 -8.67
CA GLU A 199 -14.54 13.68 -8.44
C GLU A 199 -14.06 14.15 -7.07
N ARG A 200 -14.29 15.43 -6.70
CA ARG A 200 -13.97 15.94 -5.36
C ARG A 200 -14.65 15.16 -4.24
N GLU A 201 -15.94 14.90 -4.38
CA GLU A 201 -16.67 14.12 -3.38
C GLU A 201 -16.21 12.65 -3.32
N ALA A 202 -15.81 12.06 -4.43
CA ALA A 202 -15.24 10.72 -4.45
C ALA A 202 -13.88 10.67 -3.73
N GLU A 203 -13.01 11.66 -3.96
CA GLU A 203 -11.74 11.79 -3.26
C GLU A 203 -11.95 11.87 -1.74
N VAL A 204 -12.84 12.74 -1.30
CA VAL A 204 -13.20 12.86 0.12
C VAL A 204 -13.85 11.58 0.64
N HIS A 205 -14.74 10.94 -0.15
CA HIS A 205 -15.44 9.73 0.26
C HIS A 205 -14.49 8.55 0.47
N PHE A 206 -13.58 8.32 -0.46
CA PHE A 206 -12.72 7.15 -0.47
C PHE A 206 -11.44 7.31 0.36
N CYS A 207 -10.99 8.53 0.66
CA CYS A 207 -9.76 8.70 1.44
C CYS A 207 -9.85 8.03 2.83
N ARG A 208 -8.72 7.49 3.26
CA ARG A 208 -8.53 6.83 4.56
C ARG A 208 -7.20 7.30 5.18
N PRO A 209 -7.10 7.34 6.51
CA PRO A 209 -5.84 7.68 7.16
C PRO A 209 -4.79 6.59 6.90
N ARG A 210 -3.57 6.98 6.60
CA ARG A 210 -2.40 6.13 6.73
C ARG A 210 -1.96 6.16 8.19
N LYS A 211 -2.15 5.06 8.92
CA LYS A 211 -1.89 5.03 10.38
C LYS A 211 -0.47 5.46 10.72
N THR A 212 0.52 4.85 10.07
CA THR A 212 1.93 5.20 10.27
C THR A 212 2.20 6.67 9.97
N GLY A 213 1.67 7.22 8.87
CA GLY A 213 1.83 8.64 8.54
C GLY A 213 1.20 9.57 9.58
N VAL A 214 -0.02 9.25 10.03
CA VAL A 214 -0.73 10.01 11.08
C VAL A 214 -0.01 9.91 12.42
N GLU A 215 0.57 8.77 12.76
CA GLU A 215 1.41 8.61 13.96
C GLU A 215 2.65 9.49 13.90
N LEU A 216 3.34 9.54 12.75
CA LEU A 216 4.51 10.42 12.56
C LEU A 216 4.13 11.89 12.64
N PHE A 217 3.00 12.30 12.06
CA PHE A 217 2.47 13.65 12.18
C PHE A 217 2.22 14.02 13.65
N ASN A 218 1.51 13.17 14.39
CA ASN A 218 1.19 13.39 15.80
C ASN A 218 2.46 13.39 16.66
N LEU A 219 3.43 12.53 16.37
CA LEU A 219 4.71 12.52 17.07
C LEU A 219 5.46 13.84 16.87
N ALA A 220 5.51 14.35 15.65
CA ALA A 220 6.16 15.63 15.35
C ALA A 220 5.48 16.80 16.10
N LYS A 221 4.14 16.84 16.11
CA LYS A 221 3.37 17.84 16.87
C LYS A 221 3.61 17.72 18.38
N ALA A 222 3.60 16.51 18.93
CA ALA A 222 3.86 16.26 20.36
C ALA A 222 5.30 16.65 20.76
N ALA A 223 6.26 16.51 19.84
CA ALA A 223 7.65 16.94 20.04
C ALA A 223 7.85 18.45 19.87
N GLY A 224 6.78 19.23 19.68
CA GLY A 224 6.85 20.69 19.51
C GLY A 224 7.42 21.14 18.17
N LYS A 225 7.51 20.27 17.18
CA LYS A 225 8.01 20.62 15.85
C LYS A 225 6.98 21.47 15.09
N ARG A 226 7.48 22.38 14.25
CA ARG A 226 6.65 23.04 13.24
C ARG A 226 6.34 22.05 12.13
N VAL A 227 5.08 21.66 11.96
CA VAL A 227 4.69 20.63 10.98
C VAL A 227 3.99 21.27 9.79
N VAL A 228 4.53 21.08 8.60
CA VAL A 228 3.98 21.59 7.34
C VAL A 228 3.68 20.47 6.38
N LEU A 229 2.72 20.69 5.48
CA LEU A 229 2.33 19.76 4.43
C LEU A 229 2.81 20.30 3.09
N THR A 230 3.38 19.42 2.24
CA THR A 230 3.95 19.80 0.94
C THR A 230 3.57 18.75 -0.11
N SER A 231 2.71 19.12 -1.06
CA SER A 231 2.14 18.14 -2.01
C SER A 231 2.07 18.70 -3.44
N ASP A 232 2.40 17.85 -4.42
CA ASP A 232 2.11 18.10 -5.83
C ASP A 232 0.75 17.50 -6.16
N MET A 233 -0.26 18.36 -6.42
CA MET A 233 -1.64 17.90 -6.67
C MET A 233 -2.47 18.93 -7.43
N TYR A 234 -3.34 18.43 -8.32
CA TYR A 234 -4.29 19.24 -9.09
C TYR A 234 -5.57 19.61 -8.30
N LEU A 235 -5.88 18.90 -7.23
CA LEU A 235 -7.02 19.23 -6.35
C LEU A 235 -6.77 20.56 -5.65
N ASP A 236 -7.85 21.26 -5.36
CA ASP A 236 -7.80 22.49 -4.56
C ASP A 236 -7.54 22.20 -3.07
N ALA A 237 -6.98 23.20 -2.38
CA ALA A 237 -6.61 23.08 -0.97
C ALA A 237 -7.82 22.78 -0.08
N ASP A 238 -9.02 23.25 -0.39
CA ASP A 238 -10.21 23.00 0.41
C ASP A 238 -10.61 21.51 0.36
N THR A 239 -10.59 20.91 -0.84
CA THR A 239 -10.83 19.47 -0.99
C THR A 239 -9.82 18.65 -0.21
N ILE A 240 -8.53 18.98 -0.30
CA ILE A 240 -7.48 18.25 0.44
C ILE A 240 -7.62 18.46 1.95
N ARG A 241 -7.97 19.66 2.39
CA ARG A 241 -8.24 19.94 3.81
C ARG A 241 -9.36 19.06 4.36
N ARG A 242 -10.47 18.95 3.64
CA ARG A 242 -11.60 18.06 4.00
C ARG A 242 -11.17 16.60 4.09
N MET A 243 -10.30 16.14 3.17
CA MET A 243 -9.72 14.78 3.22
C MET A 243 -8.87 14.57 4.46
N LEU A 244 -7.97 15.50 4.77
CA LEU A 244 -7.07 15.45 5.92
C LEU A 244 -7.86 15.47 7.24
N GLU A 245 -8.84 16.36 7.38
CA GLU A 245 -9.71 16.46 8.55
C GLU A 245 -10.50 15.19 8.80
N LYS A 246 -11.05 14.59 7.73
CA LYS A 246 -11.73 13.30 7.79
C LYS A 246 -10.78 12.18 8.27
N CYS A 247 -9.52 12.24 7.89
CA CYS A 247 -8.48 11.29 8.31
C CYS A 247 -7.87 11.60 9.69
N GLY A 248 -8.36 12.62 10.40
CA GLY A 248 -7.89 12.98 11.75
C GLY A 248 -6.60 13.79 11.76
N VAL A 249 -6.12 14.26 10.61
CA VAL A 249 -4.95 15.15 10.50
C VAL A 249 -5.43 16.60 10.61
N ARG A 250 -4.98 17.31 11.65
CA ARG A 250 -5.38 18.69 11.93
C ARG A 250 -4.25 19.47 12.61
N GLY A 251 -4.25 20.79 12.47
CA GLY A 251 -3.34 21.66 13.19
C GLY A 251 -1.92 21.66 12.64
N TRP A 252 -1.75 21.51 11.34
CA TRP A 252 -0.49 21.80 10.66
C TRP A 252 -0.22 23.30 10.63
N ASP A 253 1.06 23.66 10.55
CA ASP A 253 1.51 25.05 10.66
C ASP A 253 1.71 25.73 9.30
N GLY A 254 1.56 24.99 8.20
CA GLY A 254 1.64 25.48 6.83
C GLY A 254 1.23 24.42 5.80
N PHE A 255 0.68 24.86 4.68
CA PHE A 255 0.30 23.97 3.58
C PHE A 255 0.80 24.53 2.25
N PHE A 256 1.67 23.77 1.58
CA PHE A 256 2.33 24.14 0.33
C PHE A 256 1.87 23.19 -0.78
N LEU A 257 0.94 23.65 -1.58
CA LEU A 257 0.33 22.90 -2.68
C LEU A 257 0.85 23.40 -4.03
N SER A 258 1.30 22.51 -4.90
CA SER A 258 1.99 22.86 -6.16
C SER A 258 1.18 23.81 -7.05
N ASN A 259 -0.09 23.54 -7.24
CA ASN A 259 -0.98 24.34 -8.09
C ASN A 259 -1.27 25.75 -7.50
N GLU A 260 -1.26 25.92 -6.16
CA GLU A 260 -1.43 27.22 -5.51
C GLU A 260 -0.10 27.99 -5.40
N GLN A 261 0.98 27.26 -5.14
CA GLN A 261 2.33 27.86 -5.04
C GLN A 261 2.97 28.10 -6.41
N ASN A 262 2.35 27.61 -7.48
CA ASN A 262 2.93 27.64 -8.83
C ASN A 262 4.39 27.14 -8.84
N ALA A 263 4.62 25.97 -8.24
CA ALA A 263 5.92 25.35 -8.09
C ALA A 263 5.77 23.84 -7.83
N LEU A 264 6.67 23.04 -8.33
CA LEU A 264 6.64 21.59 -8.22
C LEU A 264 7.77 21.06 -7.32
N LYS A 265 7.52 19.90 -6.67
CA LYS A 265 8.53 19.20 -5.85
C LYS A 265 9.65 18.62 -6.70
N TRP A 266 9.34 18.01 -7.84
CA TRP A 266 10.29 17.24 -8.65
C TRP A 266 11.54 18.03 -9.07
N ASN A 267 11.44 19.34 -9.30
CA ASN A 267 12.53 20.25 -9.63
C ASN A 267 13.02 21.05 -8.42
N GLY A 268 12.51 20.76 -7.21
CA GLY A 268 12.86 21.42 -5.97
C GLY A 268 12.28 22.83 -5.77
N ALA A 269 11.50 23.35 -6.72
CA ALA A 269 10.98 24.72 -6.66
C ALA A 269 9.99 24.90 -5.49
N LEU A 270 9.11 23.93 -5.24
CA LEU A 270 8.17 23.98 -4.13
C LEU A 270 8.88 23.96 -2.77
N TYR A 271 9.94 23.16 -2.65
CA TYR A 271 10.75 23.11 -1.43
C TYR A 271 11.44 24.45 -1.14
N ARG A 272 12.04 25.09 -2.17
CA ARG A 272 12.65 26.42 -2.03
C ARG A 272 11.64 27.49 -1.64
N LYS A 273 10.44 27.47 -2.25
CA LYS A 273 9.35 28.39 -1.86
C LYS A 273 8.91 28.17 -0.42
N MET A 274 8.72 26.91 -0.02
CA MET A 274 8.36 26.54 1.34
C MET A 274 9.38 27.07 2.33
N THR A 275 10.67 26.80 2.17
CA THR A 275 11.71 27.23 3.10
C THR A 275 11.82 28.76 3.17
N ALA A 276 11.70 29.45 2.03
CA ALA A 276 11.71 30.91 1.96
C ALA A 276 10.50 31.52 2.72
N GLN A 277 9.29 30.99 2.51
CA GLN A 277 8.08 31.48 3.21
C GLN A 277 8.11 31.17 4.72
N LEU A 278 8.72 30.07 5.11
CA LEU A 278 8.88 29.68 6.51
C LEU A 278 9.99 30.48 7.22
N GLY A 279 10.89 31.11 6.46
CA GLY A 279 12.06 31.82 6.97
C GLY A 279 13.09 30.88 7.61
N VAL A 280 13.25 29.66 7.11
CA VAL A 280 14.15 28.64 7.65
C VAL A 280 15.19 28.20 6.60
N LYS A 281 16.31 27.69 7.09
CA LYS A 281 17.30 27.10 6.18
C LYS A 281 16.79 25.71 5.69
N PRO A 282 17.15 25.31 4.45
CA PRO A 282 16.74 23.99 3.95
C PRO A 282 17.18 22.82 4.85
N GLU A 283 18.39 22.90 5.44
CA GLU A 283 18.92 21.87 6.35
C GLU A 283 18.17 21.71 7.66
N ASP A 284 17.36 22.70 8.05
CA ASP A 284 16.51 22.69 9.24
C ASP A 284 15.17 21.97 9.01
N VAL A 285 14.93 21.50 7.78
CA VAL A 285 13.70 20.81 7.40
C VAL A 285 13.96 19.33 7.16
N LEU A 286 13.19 18.46 7.81
CA LEU A 286 13.09 17.06 7.47
C LEU A 286 11.81 16.83 6.67
N HIS A 287 11.94 16.46 5.39
CA HIS A 287 10.81 16.06 4.55
C HIS A 287 10.62 14.53 4.58
N ILE A 288 9.37 14.09 4.69
CA ILE A 288 8.98 12.68 4.71
C ILE A 288 7.88 12.48 3.66
N GLY A 289 8.08 11.55 2.73
CA GLY A 289 7.12 11.23 1.69
C GLY A 289 7.34 9.84 1.10
N ASP A 290 6.47 9.42 0.20
CA ASP A 290 6.42 8.06 -0.34
C ASP A 290 7.23 7.87 -1.63
N ASN A 291 7.56 8.96 -2.32
CA ASN A 291 8.22 8.91 -3.62
C ASN A 291 9.73 9.15 -3.50
N ALA A 292 10.52 8.10 -3.76
CA ALA A 292 11.98 8.17 -3.64
C ALA A 292 12.62 9.28 -4.52
N LYS A 293 12.10 9.53 -5.73
CA LYS A 293 12.65 10.54 -6.64
C LYS A 293 12.20 11.95 -6.25
N ILE A 294 10.93 12.12 -5.92
CA ILE A 294 10.32 13.43 -5.69
C ILE A 294 10.54 13.86 -4.24
N ASP A 295 10.21 13.00 -3.26
CA ASP A 295 10.24 13.36 -1.85
C ASP A 295 11.61 13.16 -1.19
N VAL A 296 12.49 12.33 -1.79
CA VAL A 296 13.82 12.13 -1.22
C VAL A 296 14.91 12.79 -2.08
N GLU A 297 15.06 12.40 -3.34
CA GLU A 297 16.17 12.91 -4.15
C GLU A 297 16.01 14.41 -4.47
N ALA A 298 14.82 14.85 -4.92
CA ALA A 298 14.60 16.25 -5.24
C ALA A 298 14.62 17.14 -3.98
N ALA A 299 14.08 16.67 -2.84
CA ALA A 299 14.18 17.36 -1.56
C ALA A 299 15.65 17.54 -1.11
N LYS A 300 16.46 16.48 -1.19
CA LYS A 300 17.91 16.55 -0.88
C LYS A 300 18.66 17.48 -1.82
N LYS A 301 18.35 17.47 -3.12
CA LYS A 301 18.92 18.42 -4.10
C LYS A 301 18.55 19.88 -3.79
N ALA A 302 17.39 20.10 -3.17
CA ALA A 302 16.95 21.42 -2.68
C ALA A 302 17.58 21.79 -1.33
N GLY A 303 18.42 20.93 -0.74
CA GLY A 303 19.13 21.15 0.52
C GLY A 303 18.40 20.65 1.76
N LEU A 304 17.22 20.06 1.64
CA LEU A 304 16.47 19.51 2.77
C LEU A 304 17.07 18.16 3.22
N ARG A 305 16.81 17.79 4.45
CA ARG A 305 16.89 16.40 4.88
C ARG A 305 15.64 15.68 4.42
N ALA A 306 15.77 14.43 4.00
CA ALA A 306 14.61 13.70 3.50
C ALA A 306 14.69 12.20 3.81
N MET A 307 13.55 11.62 4.14
CA MET A 307 13.37 10.21 4.43
C MET A 307 12.19 9.65 3.64
N LEU A 308 12.36 8.44 3.13
CA LEU A 308 11.31 7.71 2.44
C LEU A 308 10.36 7.07 3.47
N LEU A 309 9.07 7.11 3.21
CA LEU A 309 8.04 6.27 3.86
C LEU A 309 7.34 5.48 2.75
N PRO A 310 7.83 4.28 2.38
CA PRO A 310 7.41 3.56 1.19
C PRO A 310 5.89 3.40 1.11
N ARG A 311 5.36 3.55 -0.08
CA ARG A 311 3.92 3.44 -0.35
C ARG A 311 3.43 2.00 -0.11
N PRO A 312 2.33 1.79 0.63
CA PRO A 312 1.82 0.46 0.93
C PRO A 312 1.54 -0.40 -0.31
N ALA A 313 1.02 0.22 -1.38
CA ALA A 313 0.72 -0.49 -2.62
C ALA A 313 1.99 -0.98 -3.33
N ASP A 314 3.08 -0.21 -3.30
CA ASP A 314 4.35 -0.60 -3.92
C ASP A 314 5.00 -1.72 -3.12
N VAL A 315 5.05 -1.61 -1.78
CA VAL A 315 5.56 -2.66 -0.91
C VAL A 315 4.78 -3.97 -1.09
N PHE A 316 3.44 -3.89 -1.19
CA PHE A 316 2.61 -5.05 -1.47
C PHE A 316 2.91 -5.69 -2.83
N MET A 317 3.24 -4.87 -3.85
CA MET A 317 3.55 -5.36 -5.20
C MET A 317 4.96 -5.89 -5.35
N ASP A 318 5.92 -5.32 -4.60
CA ASP A 318 7.33 -5.71 -4.59
C ASP A 318 7.59 -6.92 -3.67
N ALA A 319 6.81 -7.05 -2.58
CA ALA A 319 6.79 -8.29 -1.83
C ALA A 319 6.42 -9.37 -2.83
N ASP A 320 7.27 -10.36 -3.08
CA ASP A 320 7.27 -11.36 -4.17
C ASP A 320 5.92 -12.09 -4.38
N CYS A 321 4.87 -11.32 -4.29
CA CYS A 321 3.48 -11.62 -4.62
C CYS A 321 3.27 -11.57 -6.13
N THR A 322 4.36 -11.82 -6.89
CA THR A 322 4.35 -11.87 -8.35
C THR A 322 3.22 -12.76 -8.87
N GLN A 323 2.87 -13.79 -8.14
CA GLN A 323 1.72 -14.64 -8.48
C GLN A 323 0.38 -13.91 -8.31
N MET A 324 0.18 -13.15 -7.21
CA MET A 324 -1.05 -12.38 -7.00
C MET A 324 -1.13 -11.15 -7.89
N ALA A 325 -0.01 -10.49 -8.13
CA ALA A 325 0.12 -9.41 -9.11
C ALA A 325 -0.10 -9.91 -10.54
N ASN A 326 0.38 -11.11 -10.87
CA ASN A 326 0.20 -11.75 -12.18
C ASN A 326 -1.21 -12.29 -12.35
N LEU A 327 -1.88 -12.79 -11.32
CA LEU A 327 -3.31 -13.07 -11.34
C LEU A 327 -4.10 -11.80 -11.68
N GLY A 328 -3.78 -10.67 -11.07
CA GLY A 328 -4.38 -9.39 -11.41
C GLY A 328 -4.09 -8.93 -12.85
N ARG A 329 -2.91 -9.21 -13.40
CA ARG A 329 -2.54 -8.89 -14.78
C ARG A 329 -3.13 -9.90 -15.79
N GLY A 330 -3.12 -11.18 -15.46
CA GLY A 330 -3.68 -12.23 -16.31
C GLY A 330 -5.21 -12.15 -16.41
N CYS A 331 -5.89 -11.74 -15.35
CA CYS A 331 -7.34 -11.51 -15.37
C CYS A 331 -7.74 -10.25 -16.17
N LEU A 332 -6.81 -9.34 -16.48
CA LEU A 332 -7.10 -8.12 -17.25
C LEU A 332 -6.97 -8.31 -18.78
N ALA A 333 -6.22 -9.30 -19.22
CA ALA A 333 -6.02 -9.58 -20.64
C ALA A 333 -7.17 -10.43 -21.19
N GLY A 334 -8.28 -9.80 -21.55
CA GLY A 334 -9.36 -10.49 -22.25
C GLY A 334 -10.78 -10.14 -21.82
N PHE A 335 -10.96 -9.17 -20.91
CA PHE A 335 -12.31 -8.75 -20.51
C PHE A 335 -12.90 -7.71 -21.45
N THR A 336 -14.17 -7.90 -21.80
CA THR A 336 -15.00 -6.90 -22.48
C THR A 336 -15.34 -5.74 -21.54
N THR A 337 -15.87 -4.63 -22.06
CA THR A 337 -16.27 -3.48 -21.26
C THR A 337 -17.27 -3.78 -20.14
N ALA A 338 -18.11 -4.81 -20.31
CA ALA A 338 -19.04 -5.28 -19.27
C ALA A 338 -18.32 -5.95 -18.10
N ASP A 339 -17.15 -6.56 -18.35
CA ASP A 339 -16.34 -7.24 -17.34
C ASP A 339 -15.31 -6.32 -16.68
N ALA A 340 -15.18 -5.06 -17.13
CA ALA A 340 -14.21 -4.09 -16.60
C ALA A 340 -14.39 -3.79 -15.10
N MET A 341 -15.57 -4.01 -14.54
CA MET A 341 -15.85 -3.82 -13.11
C MET A 341 -15.27 -4.93 -12.22
N GLN A 342 -15.05 -6.13 -12.74
CA GLN A 342 -14.40 -7.22 -11.98
C GLN A 342 -12.92 -6.91 -11.70
N PRO A 343 -12.14 -6.48 -12.70
CA PRO A 343 -10.79 -5.99 -12.47
C PRO A 343 -10.70 -4.85 -11.45
N LEU A 344 -11.67 -3.92 -11.45
CA LEU A 344 -11.74 -2.84 -10.46
C LEU A 344 -11.91 -3.39 -9.04
N ALA A 345 -12.85 -4.34 -8.84
CA ALA A 345 -13.07 -4.95 -7.53
C ALA A 345 -11.81 -5.66 -7.00
N LEU A 346 -11.08 -6.35 -7.87
CA LEU A 346 -9.80 -6.98 -7.48
C LEU A 346 -8.74 -5.93 -7.14
N ARG A 347 -8.61 -4.85 -7.92
CA ARG A 347 -7.68 -3.75 -7.62
C ARG A 347 -8.03 -3.01 -6.33
N CYS A 348 -9.33 -2.87 -6.04
CA CYS A 348 -9.78 -2.37 -4.73
C CYS A 348 -9.38 -3.30 -3.60
N ALA A 349 -9.59 -4.62 -3.75
CA ALA A 349 -9.20 -5.60 -2.75
C ALA A 349 -7.68 -5.59 -2.50
N GLN A 350 -6.88 -5.47 -3.56
CA GLN A 350 -5.42 -5.33 -3.46
C GLN A 350 -5.02 -4.04 -2.73
N GLY A 351 -5.61 -2.90 -3.08
CA GLY A 351 -5.37 -1.63 -2.40
C GLY A 351 -5.76 -1.66 -0.92
N MET A 352 -6.90 -2.26 -0.60
CA MET A 352 -7.34 -2.43 0.79
C MET A 352 -6.42 -3.36 1.58
N ALA A 353 -5.94 -4.45 0.99
CA ALA A 353 -4.99 -5.36 1.63
C ALA A 353 -3.62 -4.68 1.84
N ALA A 354 -3.14 -3.95 0.84
CA ALA A 354 -1.92 -3.16 0.94
C ALA A 354 -2.02 -2.15 2.09
N ASN A 355 -3.07 -1.34 2.12
CA ASN A 355 -3.30 -0.32 3.15
C ASN A 355 -3.42 -0.91 4.56
N ARG A 356 -3.96 -2.13 4.68
CA ARG A 356 -4.15 -2.76 5.99
C ARG A 356 -2.89 -3.44 6.51
N PHE A 357 -2.14 -4.11 5.66
CA PHE A 357 -1.05 -5.00 6.10
C PHE A 357 0.35 -4.47 5.80
N PHE A 358 0.46 -3.43 4.95
CA PHE A 358 1.71 -2.81 4.55
C PHE A 358 1.72 -1.29 4.82
N ASP A 359 0.86 -0.83 5.72
CA ASP A 359 0.76 0.58 6.15
C ASP A 359 2.10 1.10 6.69
N ASP A 360 2.79 0.31 7.52
CA ASP A 360 4.21 0.48 7.77
C ASP A 360 4.99 -0.06 6.56
N GLY A 361 5.45 0.84 5.72
CA GLY A 361 6.16 0.50 4.48
C GLY A 361 7.50 -0.22 4.69
N TYR A 362 7.94 -0.38 5.92
CA TYR A 362 9.14 -1.12 6.33
C TYR A 362 8.82 -2.42 7.07
N ALA A 363 7.54 -2.68 7.35
CA ALA A 363 7.18 -3.96 7.95
C ALA A 363 7.58 -5.10 7.01
N PRO A 364 8.18 -6.20 7.53
CA PRO A 364 8.69 -7.25 6.68
C PRO A 364 7.55 -7.87 5.87
N ALA A 365 7.60 -7.66 4.58
CA ALA A 365 7.00 -8.60 3.66
C ALA A 365 7.85 -9.87 3.77
N THR A 366 7.29 -10.95 4.29
CA THR A 366 7.97 -12.24 4.18
C THR A 366 8.07 -12.56 2.70
N ALA A 367 9.27 -12.82 2.23
CA ALA A 367 9.67 -12.84 0.84
C ALA A 367 8.84 -13.77 -0.07
N ASP A 368 8.04 -14.67 0.47
CA ASP A 368 7.40 -15.73 -0.28
C ASP A 368 5.87 -15.65 -0.32
N SER A 369 5.22 -14.71 0.36
CA SER A 369 3.76 -14.63 0.40
C SER A 369 3.22 -13.29 0.89
N ALA A 370 2.25 -12.70 0.15
CA ALA A 370 1.43 -11.56 0.60
C ALA A 370 0.74 -11.81 1.95
N PHE A 371 0.59 -13.07 2.31
CA PHE A 371 -0.10 -13.47 3.53
C PHE A 371 0.84 -13.65 4.71
N ALA A 372 2.16 -13.68 4.49
CA ALA A 372 3.19 -13.82 5.52
C ALA A 372 2.89 -14.96 6.52
N ALA A 373 2.29 -16.05 6.04
CA ALA A 373 1.79 -17.18 6.84
C ALA A 373 0.76 -16.78 7.93
N TYR A 374 0.16 -15.58 7.87
CA TYR A 374 -0.90 -15.18 8.80
C TYR A 374 -2.29 -15.56 8.26
N PRO A 375 -3.03 -16.47 8.94
CA PRO A 375 -4.39 -16.85 8.52
C PRO A 375 -5.34 -15.66 8.38
N SER A 376 -5.17 -14.62 9.19
CA SER A 376 -5.97 -13.40 9.12
C SER A 376 -5.77 -12.61 7.82
N ARG A 377 -4.56 -12.60 7.26
CA ARG A 377 -4.28 -11.96 5.96
C ARG A 377 -4.91 -12.75 4.82
N LEU A 378 -4.76 -14.08 4.84
CA LEU A 378 -5.41 -14.98 3.89
C LEU A 378 -6.94 -14.82 3.96
N GLY A 379 -7.50 -14.84 5.18
CA GLY A 379 -8.94 -14.65 5.41
C GLY A 379 -9.43 -13.31 4.88
N TYR A 380 -8.73 -12.23 5.14
CA TYR A 380 -9.13 -10.89 4.71
C TYR A 380 -9.08 -10.74 3.19
N TYR A 381 -7.96 -11.09 2.56
CA TYR A 381 -7.72 -10.79 1.15
C TYR A 381 -8.35 -11.82 0.20
N ALA A 382 -8.11 -13.11 0.42
CA ALA A 382 -8.60 -14.14 -0.48
C ALA A 382 -10.03 -14.58 -0.12
N VAL A 383 -10.24 -15.07 1.11
CA VAL A 383 -11.52 -15.65 1.52
C VAL A 383 -12.61 -14.60 1.63
N GLY A 384 -12.33 -13.46 2.29
CA GLY A 384 -13.29 -12.36 2.45
C GLY A 384 -13.72 -11.75 1.13
N THR A 385 -12.79 -11.53 0.21
CA THR A 385 -13.08 -11.02 -1.13
C THR A 385 -13.96 -12.00 -1.93
N HIS A 386 -13.66 -13.30 -1.84
CA HIS A 386 -14.46 -14.35 -2.46
C HIS A 386 -15.90 -14.40 -1.89
N LEU A 387 -16.03 -14.37 -0.56
CA LEU A 387 -17.34 -14.37 0.10
C LEU A 387 -18.18 -13.14 -0.25
N LEU A 388 -17.55 -11.95 -0.30
CA LEU A 388 -18.22 -10.71 -0.71
C LEU A 388 -18.71 -10.79 -2.16
N ALA A 389 -17.89 -11.32 -3.07
CA ALA A 389 -18.25 -11.52 -4.47
C ALA A 389 -19.42 -12.50 -4.61
N LEU A 390 -19.39 -13.61 -3.87
CA LEU A 390 -20.47 -14.59 -3.81
C LEU A 390 -21.77 -13.99 -3.27
N ALA A 391 -21.72 -13.27 -2.16
CA ALA A 391 -22.89 -12.59 -1.59
C ALA A 391 -23.51 -11.59 -2.58
N LYS A 392 -22.69 -10.79 -3.25
CA LYS A 392 -23.15 -9.87 -4.29
C LYS A 392 -23.80 -10.61 -5.47
N TRP A 393 -23.17 -11.68 -5.94
CA TRP A 393 -23.73 -12.50 -7.01
C TRP A 393 -25.08 -13.10 -6.61
N LEU A 394 -25.20 -13.68 -5.41
CA LEU A 394 -26.46 -14.19 -4.86
C LEU A 394 -27.56 -13.14 -4.84
N LEU A 395 -27.26 -11.95 -4.33
CA LEU A 395 -28.21 -10.83 -4.29
C LEU A 395 -28.69 -10.43 -5.70
N CYS A 396 -27.77 -10.36 -6.66
CA CYS A 396 -28.13 -10.06 -8.05
C CYS A 396 -29.00 -11.15 -8.66
N ARG A 397 -28.68 -12.43 -8.44
CA ARG A 397 -29.49 -13.57 -8.91
C ARG A 397 -30.86 -13.59 -8.24
N CYS A 398 -30.93 -13.42 -6.94
CA CYS A 398 -32.21 -13.39 -6.23
C CYS A 398 -33.14 -12.27 -6.75
N ARG A 399 -32.57 -11.11 -7.08
CA ARG A 399 -33.34 -9.99 -7.68
C ARG A 399 -33.81 -10.35 -9.08
N ALA A 400 -32.92 -10.87 -9.94
CA ALA A 400 -33.24 -11.24 -11.31
C ALA A 400 -34.33 -12.33 -11.38
N ASP A 401 -34.23 -13.34 -10.50
CA ASP A 401 -35.14 -14.49 -10.47
C ASP A 401 -36.35 -14.24 -9.54
N SER A 402 -36.53 -13.03 -9.00
CA SER A 402 -37.63 -12.67 -8.08
C SER A 402 -37.75 -13.59 -6.87
N VAL A 403 -36.62 -14.08 -6.34
CA VAL A 403 -36.55 -14.95 -5.18
C VAL A 403 -36.99 -14.19 -3.93
N LYS A 404 -38.04 -14.66 -3.25
CA LYS A 404 -38.60 -14.01 -2.04
C LYS A 404 -37.97 -14.48 -0.74
N ARG A 405 -37.36 -15.65 -0.76
CA ARG A 405 -36.72 -16.24 0.43
C ARG A 405 -35.46 -17.00 0.02
N LEU A 406 -34.36 -16.68 0.66
CA LEU A 406 -33.08 -17.38 0.54
C LEU A 406 -32.83 -18.16 1.83
N VAL A 407 -32.47 -19.43 1.72
CA VAL A 407 -32.17 -20.31 2.85
C VAL A 407 -30.71 -20.69 2.79
N PHE A 408 -29.99 -20.44 3.87
CA PHE A 408 -28.60 -20.86 4.02
C PHE A 408 -28.55 -22.11 4.88
N LEU A 409 -27.79 -23.12 4.42
CA LEU A 409 -27.52 -24.30 5.24
C LEU A 409 -26.59 -23.91 6.39
N ALA A 410 -26.89 -24.45 7.57
CA ALA A 410 -26.08 -24.25 8.76
C ALA A 410 -24.61 -24.65 8.53
N ARG A 411 -23.68 -24.06 9.26
CA ARG A 411 -22.23 -24.18 9.17
C ARG A 411 -21.64 -23.31 8.06
N ASP A 412 -21.64 -23.73 6.79
CA ASP A 412 -20.98 -22.99 5.71
C ASP A 412 -21.78 -21.76 5.26
N GLY A 413 -23.10 -21.81 5.40
CA GLY A 413 -23.99 -20.70 5.08
C GLY A 413 -24.07 -19.61 6.16
N ALA A 414 -23.59 -19.86 7.38
CA ALA A 414 -23.66 -18.90 8.48
C ALA A 414 -22.88 -17.60 8.18
N LEU A 415 -21.73 -17.68 7.55
CA LEU A 415 -20.93 -16.51 7.15
C LEU A 415 -21.62 -15.64 6.10
N GLN A 416 -22.46 -16.22 5.24
CA GLN A 416 -23.19 -15.51 4.20
C GLN A 416 -24.32 -14.62 4.76
N LEU A 417 -24.78 -14.88 5.98
CA LEU A 417 -25.80 -14.07 6.66
C LEU A 417 -25.22 -12.77 7.24
N LEU A 418 -23.91 -12.64 7.32
CA LEU A 418 -23.22 -11.45 7.85
C LEU A 418 -22.96 -10.38 6.78
N PHE A 419 -23.18 -10.69 5.52
CA PHE A 419 -23.02 -9.82 4.37
C PHE A 419 -24.37 -9.47 3.72
#